data_2db054958a5a943c2e9eaf75fd57ba91
#
_entry.id   2db054958a5a943c2e9eaf75fd57ba91
#
_cell.length_a   1.000
_cell.length_b   1.000
_cell.length_c   1.000
_cell.angle_alpha   90.00
_cell.angle_beta   90.00
_cell.angle_gamma   90.00
#
_symmetry.space_group_name_H-M   'P 1'
#
loop_
_entity.id
_entity.type
_entity.pdbx_description
1 polymer ?
#
loop_
_entity_poly.entity_id
_entity_poly.type
_entity_poly.pdbx_seq_one_letter_code
_entity_poly.pdbx_strand_id
1 'polypeptide(L)'
;GTFQKTKIKDTLVIAKPSIPNELVDKFIEMLSSAKKPLIICGTGAYLSKSSEVLSKISKGYDIPVFGNAMGRGLVTEDHKLGWSWALAQSSAYLADLVILVGSRLTQRIGYGLPPKFNKDVKFIQIDVNSEELGRNRTINLSINSDATNALSSIYTKLSERKFPKKTYDDWVANSLKDKLNYIEKIGKSNRIIHPYQIARNLVNLLPDDALYVGD
;
A
#
# COMPACT_ATOMS: atom_id res chain seq x y z
N GLY A 1 37.27 25.08 23.15
CA GLY A 1 37.58 24.30 21.96
C GLY A 1 36.82 24.86 20.77
N THR A 2 37.54 25.27 19.72
CA THR A 2 36.97 25.76 18.46
C THR A 2 36.51 24.56 17.63
N PHE A 3 35.20 24.47 17.35
CA PHE A 3 34.68 23.48 16.41
C PHE A 3 35.09 23.88 15.00
N GLN A 4 35.89 23.06 14.33
CA GLN A 4 36.11 23.21 12.88
C GLN A 4 34.88 22.76 12.14
N LYS A 5 34.31 23.64 11.31
CA LYS A 5 33.20 23.33 10.40
C LYS A 5 33.71 22.37 9.34
N THR A 6 33.40 21.08 9.45
CA THR A 6 33.74 20.10 8.42
C THR A 6 32.84 20.34 7.22
N LYS A 7 33.43 20.61 6.07
CA LYS A 7 32.70 20.70 4.79
C LYS A 7 32.25 19.29 4.41
N ILE A 8 30.94 19.00 4.55
CA ILE A 8 30.39 17.75 4.05
C ILE A 8 30.53 17.77 2.54
N LYS A 9 31.26 16.81 1.97
CA LYS A 9 31.32 16.63 0.52
C LYS A 9 29.94 16.31 -0.01
N ASP A 10 29.63 16.82 -1.22
CA ASP A 10 28.36 16.52 -1.89
C ASP A 10 28.09 15.02 -1.86
N THR A 11 26.86 14.66 -1.49
CA THR A 11 26.42 13.28 -1.44
C THR A 11 26.54 12.65 -2.82
N LEU A 12 27.22 11.52 -2.91
CA LEU A 12 27.27 10.73 -4.14
C LEU A 12 25.84 10.37 -4.55
N VAL A 13 25.50 10.61 -5.80
CA VAL A 13 24.23 10.12 -6.36
C VAL A 13 24.32 8.60 -6.46
N ILE A 14 23.62 7.90 -5.57
CA ILE A 14 23.55 6.44 -5.60
C ILE A 14 22.47 6.06 -6.61
N ALA A 15 22.84 5.23 -7.60
CA ALA A 15 21.87 4.68 -8.54
C ALA A 15 20.85 3.80 -7.81
N LYS A 16 19.58 4.04 -8.08
CA LYS A 16 18.50 3.23 -7.49
C LYS A 16 18.41 1.89 -8.23
N PRO A 17 18.31 0.75 -7.52
CA PRO A 17 18.17 -0.55 -8.15
C PRO A 17 16.93 -0.61 -9.06
N SER A 18 17.10 -1.17 -10.25
CA SER A 18 16.01 -1.43 -11.20
C SER A 18 15.64 -2.91 -11.18
N ILE A 19 14.51 -3.24 -11.78
CA ILE A 19 13.98 -4.59 -11.83
C ILE A 19 14.25 -5.23 -13.20
N PRO A 20 14.76 -6.49 -13.28
CA PRO A 20 14.87 -7.26 -14.51
C PRO A 20 13.49 -7.51 -15.16
N ASN A 21 13.43 -7.49 -16.49
CA ASN A 21 12.18 -7.74 -17.23
C ASN A 21 11.51 -9.07 -16.88
N GLU A 22 12.29 -10.10 -16.60
CA GLU A 22 11.78 -11.42 -16.19
C GLU A 22 10.93 -11.34 -14.90
N LEU A 23 11.36 -10.53 -13.91
CA LEU A 23 10.59 -10.33 -12.68
C LEU A 23 9.33 -9.49 -12.93
N VAL A 24 9.38 -8.54 -13.89
CA VAL A 24 8.17 -7.81 -14.33
C VAL A 24 7.16 -8.77 -14.94
N ASP A 25 7.62 -9.69 -15.78
CA ASP A 25 6.77 -10.69 -16.43
C ASP A 25 6.11 -11.62 -15.42
N LYS A 26 6.88 -12.12 -14.44
CA LYS A 26 6.35 -12.92 -13.31
C LYS A 26 5.33 -12.15 -12.47
N PHE A 27 5.59 -10.86 -12.21
CA PHE A 27 4.63 -10.00 -11.51
C PHE A 27 3.29 -9.93 -12.27
N ILE A 28 3.34 -9.67 -13.56
CA ILE A 28 2.14 -9.56 -14.41
C ILE A 28 1.39 -10.90 -14.50
N GLU A 29 2.09 -12.02 -14.59
CA GLU A 29 1.49 -13.34 -14.56
C GLU A 29 0.73 -13.59 -13.25
N MET A 30 1.35 -13.29 -12.11
CA MET A 30 0.70 -13.41 -10.80
C MET A 30 -0.50 -12.47 -10.69
N LEU A 31 -0.38 -11.23 -11.15
CA LEU A 31 -1.47 -10.27 -11.13
C LEU A 31 -2.64 -10.72 -12.03
N SER A 32 -2.35 -11.24 -13.23
CA SER A 32 -3.39 -11.72 -14.16
C SER A 32 -4.19 -12.91 -13.61
N SER A 33 -3.56 -13.71 -12.75
CA SER A 33 -4.20 -14.87 -12.11
C SER A 33 -5.00 -14.49 -10.86
N ALA A 34 -4.79 -13.29 -10.32
CA ALA A 34 -5.44 -12.82 -9.11
C ALA A 34 -6.88 -12.37 -9.38
N LYS A 35 -7.77 -12.65 -8.44
CA LYS A 35 -9.17 -12.19 -8.45
C LYS A 35 -9.42 -11.07 -7.44
N LYS A 36 -8.60 -11.01 -6.40
CA LYS A 36 -8.71 -10.07 -5.28
C LYS A 36 -7.34 -9.52 -4.88
N PRO A 37 -6.66 -8.80 -5.79
CA PRO A 37 -5.36 -8.22 -5.47
C PRO A 37 -5.48 -7.05 -4.51
N LEU A 38 -4.52 -6.92 -3.60
CA LEU A 38 -4.38 -5.79 -2.67
C LEU A 38 -2.94 -5.31 -2.66
N ILE A 39 -2.73 -4.02 -2.86
CA ILE A 39 -1.42 -3.39 -2.65
C ILE A 39 -1.34 -2.88 -1.21
N ILE A 40 -0.23 -3.17 -0.53
CA ILE A 40 0.10 -2.57 0.77
C ILE A 40 1.39 -1.77 0.58
N CYS A 41 1.28 -0.44 0.64
CA CYS A 41 2.43 0.44 0.52
C CYS A 41 2.88 0.94 1.91
N GLY A 42 4.18 1.06 2.12
CA GLY A 42 4.77 1.46 3.39
C GLY A 42 5.72 2.64 3.27
N THR A 43 6.55 2.80 4.31
CA THR A 43 7.56 3.88 4.40
C THR A 43 8.51 3.88 3.20
N GLY A 44 8.93 2.71 2.69
CA GLY A 44 9.80 2.61 1.51
C GLY A 44 9.16 3.20 0.26
N ALA A 45 7.87 2.98 0.05
CA ALA A 45 7.12 3.58 -1.06
C ALA A 45 7.04 5.11 -0.95
N TYR A 46 6.86 5.63 0.28
CA TYR A 46 6.87 7.07 0.54
C TYR A 46 8.24 7.69 0.27
N LEU A 47 9.30 7.12 0.82
CA LEU A 47 10.67 7.62 0.64
C LEU A 47 11.13 7.55 -0.82
N SER A 48 10.67 6.54 -1.57
CA SER A 48 10.91 6.42 -3.00
C SER A 48 10.09 7.40 -3.85
N LYS A 49 9.14 8.14 -3.26
CA LYS A 49 8.23 9.07 -3.96
C LYS A 49 7.34 8.37 -5.01
N SER A 50 6.85 7.18 -4.69
CA SER A 50 6.12 6.33 -5.64
C SER A 50 4.62 6.68 -5.80
N SER A 51 4.12 7.76 -5.18
CA SER A 51 2.70 8.12 -5.16
C SER A 51 2.07 8.22 -6.56
N GLU A 52 2.76 8.89 -7.50
CA GLU A 52 2.23 9.08 -8.86
C GLU A 52 2.05 7.74 -9.60
N VAL A 53 3.10 6.93 -9.66
CA VAL A 53 3.05 5.64 -10.37
C VAL A 53 2.14 4.65 -9.67
N LEU A 54 2.12 4.65 -8.34
CA LEU A 54 1.22 3.83 -7.55
C LEU A 54 -0.25 4.20 -7.82
N SER A 55 -0.56 5.49 -7.89
CA SER A 55 -1.89 5.98 -8.25
C SER A 55 -2.28 5.59 -9.69
N LYS A 56 -1.35 5.67 -10.65
CA LYS A 56 -1.59 5.22 -12.03
C LYS A 56 -1.92 3.73 -12.10
N ILE A 57 -1.18 2.89 -11.38
CA ILE A 57 -1.45 1.44 -11.32
C ILE A 57 -2.80 1.18 -10.64
N SER A 58 -3.01 1.75 -9.46
CA SER A 58 -4.23 1.57 -8.69
C SER A 58 -5.47 1.96 -9.51
N LYS A 59 -5.51 3.19 -10.02
CA LYS A 59 -6.66 3.74 -10.76
C LYS A 59 -6.81 3.16 -12.17
N GLY A 60 -5.69 2.81 -12.79
CA GLY A 60 -5.70 2.24 -14.15
C GLY A 60 -6.24 0.82 -14.19
N TYR A 61 -6.07 0.06 -13.11
CA TYR A 61 -6.41 -1.37 -13.04
C TYR A 61 -7.35 -1.73 -11.89
N ASP A 62 -7.94 -0.73 -11.23
CA ASP A 62 -8.88 -0.84 -10.10
C ASP A 62 -8.34 -1.69 -8.92
N ILE A 63 -7.03 -1.62 -8.66
CA ILE A 63 -6.39 -2.34 -7.55
C ILE A 63 -6.40 -1.48 -6.29
N PRO A 64 -7.04 -1.93 -5.19
CA PRO A 64 -7.05 -1.17 -3.95
C PRO A 64 -5.67 -1.10 -3.31
N VAL A 65 -5.40 0.03 -2.64
CA VAL A 65 -4.14 0.32 -1.97
C VAL A 65 -4.41 0.63 -0.50
N PHE A 66 -3.80 -0.13 0.38
CA PHE A 66 -3.74 0.16 1.79
C PHE A 66 -2.41 0.82 2.16
N GLY A 67 -2.48 2.03 2.71
CA GLY A 67 -1.30 2.75 3.21
C GLY A 67 -0.95 2.36 4.63
N ASN A 68 0.21 1.70 4.82
CA ASN A 68 0.77 1.33 6.11
C ASN A 68 1.87 2.31 6.52
N ALA A 69 1.91 2.72 7.77
CA ALA A 69 2.86 3.71 8.30
C ALA A 69 2.91 4.99 7.43
N MET A 70 4.07 5.42 6.94
CA MET A 70 4.21 6.60 6.08
C MET A 70 3.64 6.40 4.66
N GLY A 71 3.21 5.19 4.30
CA GLY A 71 2.51 4.93 3.04
C GLY A 71 1.07 5.46 3.02
N ARG A 72 0.53 5.92 4.17
CA ARG A 72 -0.81 6.53 4.23
C ARG A 72 -0.85 7.80 3.38
N GLY A 73 -1.91 7.93 2.59
CA GLY A 73 -2.11 9.08 1.71
C GLY A 73 -1.40 9.00 0.34
N LEU A 74 -0.55 7.98 0.08
CA LEU A 74 0.02 7.78 -1.27
C LEU A 74 -1.06 7.53 -2.33
N VAL A 75 -2.13 6.83 -1.94
CA VAL A 75 -3.43 6.84 -2.60
C VAL A 75 -4.42 7.30 -1.54
N THR A 76 -5.09 8.43 -1.76
CA THR A 76 -5.92 9.09 -0.74
C THR A 76 -7.13 8.24 -0.36
N GLU A 77 -7.47 8.23 0.93
CA GLU A 77 -8.62 7.48 1.46
C GLU A 77 -9.98 8.02 0.97
N ASP A 78 -10.01 9.23 0.39
CA ASP A 78 -11.19 9.80 -0.29
C ASP A 78 -11.49 9.11 -1.62
N HIS A 79 -10.48 8.48 -2.21
CA HIS A 79 -10.66 7.68 -3.42
C HIS A 79 -11.13 6.26 -3.07
N LYS A 80 -12.04 5.70 -3.87
CA LYS A 80 -12.59 4.33 -3.67
C LYS A 80 -11.53 3.23 -3.49
N LEU A 81 -10.33 3.44 -4.06
CA LEU A 81 -9.21 2.50 -4.02
C LEU A 81 -8.20 2.81 -2.90
N GLY A 82 -8.31 3.93 -2.21
CA GLY A 82 -7.51 4.24 -1.04
C GLY A 82 -8.17 3.63 0.21
N TRP A 83 -7.53 2.64 0.83
CA TRP A 83 -8.11 1.92 1.94
C TRP A 83 -7.49 2.33 3.27
N SER A 84 -8.35 2.64 4.23
CA SER A 84 -7.96 2.84 5.61
C SER A 84 -7.61 1.51 6.29
N TRP A 85 -6.97 1.59 7.46
CA TRP A 85 -6.68 0.41 8.28
C TRP A 85 -7.92 -0.41 8.61
N ALA A 86 -9.00 0.26 9.00
CA ALA A 86 -10.25 -0.42 9.35
C ALA A 86 -10.82 -1.24 8.20
N LEU A 87 -10.77 -0.68 6.99
CA LEU A 87 -11.21 -1.38 5.79
C LEU A 87 -10.24 -2.51 5.40
N ALA A 88 -8.94 -2.25 5.46
CA ALA A 88 -7.95 -3.28 5.15
C ALA A 88 -8.05 -4.48 6.10
N GLN A 89 -8.40 -4.27 7.37
CA GLN A 89 -8.58 -5.40 8.31
C GLN A 89 -9.69 -6.36 7.92
N SER A 90 -10.82 -5.86 7.43
CA SER A 90 -11.94 -6.71 7.02
C SER A 90 -11.72 -7.34 5.65
N SER A 91 -11.06 -6.64 4.76
CA SER A 91 -10.94 -7.02 3.35
C SER A 91 -9.64 -7.74 3.02
N ALA A 92 -8.54 -7.50 3.75
CA ALA A 92 -7.25 -8.15 3.50
C ALA A 92 -7.31 -9.68 3.64
N TYR A 93 -8.17 -10.20 4.54
CA TYR A 93 -8.40 -11.63 4.67
C TYR A 93 -8.96 -12.28 3.38
N LEU A 94 -9.70 -11.52 2.60
CA LEU A 94 -10.31 -11.98 1.35
C LEU A 94 -9.36 -11.89 0.15
N ALA A 95 -8.22 -11.19 0.29
CA ALA A 95 -7.25 -11.06 -0.79
C ALA A 95 -6.64 -12.43 -1.15
N ASP A 96 -6.46 -12.69 -2.44
CA ASP A 96 -5.75 -13.86 -2.96
C ASP A 96 -4.32 -13.52 -3.41
N LEU A 97 -4.04 -12.23 -3.63
CA LEU A 97 -2.72 -11.69 -3.90
C LEU A 97 -2.50 -10.41 -3.11
N VAL A 98 -1.41 -10.34 -2.36
CA VAL A 98 -0.95 -9.12 -1.67
C VAL A 98 0.38 -8.68 -2.25
N ILE A 99 0.45 -7.42 -2.66
CA ILE A 99 1.65 -6.79 -3.21
C ILE A 99 2.18 -5.80 -2.18
N LEU A 100 3.30 -6.13 -1.54
CA LEU A 100 3.97 -5.26 -0.58
C LEU A 100 4.94 -4.34 -1.33
N VAL A 101 4.78 -3.04 -1.15
CA VAL A 101 5.61 -2.02 -1.79
C VAL A 101 6.31 -1.20 -0.71
N GLY A 102 7.60 -1.46 -0.47
CA GLY A 102 8.36 -0.81 0.59
C GLY A 102 7.67 -0.91 1.95
N SER A 103 7.03 -2.05 2.22
CA SER A 103 6.27 -2.31 3.44
C SER A 103 6.69 -3.62 4.07
N ARG A 104 7.02 -3.57 5.36
CA ARG A 104 7.41 -4.74 6.16
C ARG A 104 6.19 -5.49 6.66
N LEU A 105 6.28 -6.79 6.73
CA LEU A 105 5.29 -7.65 7.41
C LEU A 105 5.56 -7.64 8.92
N THR A 106 5.03 -6.62 9.60
CA THR A 106 5.20 -6.44 11.05
C THR A 106 4.02 -7.04 11.84
N GLN A 107 4.13 -7.04 13.17
CA GLN A 107 3.04 -7.39 14.09
C GLN A 107 1.75 -6.61 13.79
N ARG A 108 1.86 -5.34 13.41
CA ARG A 108 0.71 -4.47 13.12
C ARG A 108 -0.20 -5.07 12.04
N ILE A 109 0.38 -5.69 11.02
CA ILE A 109 -0.37 -6.40 9.96
C ILE A 109 -0.29 -7.92 10.12
N GLY A 110 -0.06 -8.42 11.35
CA GLY A 110 -0.11 -9.84 11.68
C GLY A 110 0.91 -10.68 10.94
N TYR A 111 2.07 -10.11 10.59
CA TYR A 111 3.13 -10.79 9.84
C TYR A 111 2.66 -11.42 8.51
N GLY A 112 1.53 -10.96 7.97
CA GLY A 112 0.92 -11.56 6.78
C GLY A 112 0.27 -12.92 7.03
N LEU A 113 -0.01 -13.30 8.27
CA LEU A 113 -0.51 -14.61 8.69
C LEU A 113 -2.01 -14.56 9.06
N PRO A 114 -2.70 -15.71 9.11
CA PRO A 114 -4.04 -15.81 9.69
C PRO A 114 -4.06 -15.31 11.15
N PRO A 115 -5.16 -14.72 11.64
CA PRO A 115 -6.44 -14.53 10.93
C PRO A 115 -6.51 -13.28 10.03
N LYS A 116 -5.46 -12.42 9.99
CA LYS A 116 -5.48 -11.16 9.24
C LYS A 116 -5.40 -11.37 7.73
N PHE A 117 -4.76 -12.42 7.29
CA PHE A 117 -4.68 -12.84 5.89
C PHE A 117 -5.10 -14.29 5.73
N ASN A 118 -5.59 -14.64 4.55
CA ASN A 118 -5.87 -16.02 4.22
C ASN A 118 -4.58 -16.87 4.25
N LYS A 119 -4.67 -18.13 4.67
CA LYS A 119 -3.52 -19.04 4.67
C LYS A 119 -2.90 -19.25 3.28
N ASP A 120 -3.74 -19.23 2.25
CA ASP A 120 -3.37 -19.51 0.85
C ASP A 120 -3.05 -18.25 0.03
N VAL A 121 -3.08 -17.05 0.66
CA VAL A 121 -2.77 -15.78 -0.02
C VAL A 121 -1.33 -15.76 -0.54
N LYS A 122 -1.16 -15.39 -1.80
CA LYS A 122 0.15 -15.18 -2.42
C LYS A 122 0.69 -13.79 -2.10
N PHE A 123 2.01 -13.71 -1.95
CA PHE A 123 2.68 -12.42 -1.71
C PHE A 123 3.73 -12.12 -2.77
N ILE A 124 3.69 -10.88 -3.26
CA ILE A 124 4.80 -10.22 -3.96
C ILE A 124 5.38 -9.19 -3.01
N GLN A 125 6.69 -9.13 -2.86
CA GLN A 125 7.34 -8.12 -2.02
C GLN A 125 8.38 -7.36 -2.82
N ILE A 126 8.26 -6.04 -2.83
CA ILE A 126 9.19 -5.09 -3.44
C ILE A 126 9.82 -4.30 -2.30
N ASP A 127 11.12 -4.46 -2.10
CA ASP A 127 11.88 -3.72 -1.08
C ASP A 127 13.31 -3.47 -1.56
N VAL A 128 13.86 -2.31 -1.18
CA VAL A 128 15.25 -1.96 -1.48
C VAL A 128 16.21 -2.70 -0.54
N ASN A 129 15.76 -3.08 0.65
CA ASN A 129 16.53 -3.87 1.60
C ASN A 129 16.26 -5.37 1.39
N SER A 130 17.27 -6.08 0.87
CA SER A 130 17.16 -7.53 0.63
C SER A 130 16.90 -8.36 1.88
N GLU A 131 17.29 -7.90 3.07
CA GLU A 131 17.06 -8.59 4.35
C GLU A 131 15.58 -8.59 4.78
N GLU A 132 14.78 -7.66 4.25
CA GLU A 132 13.35 -7.61 4.53
C GLU A 132 12.54 -8.55 3.64
N LEU A 133 13.12 -9.01 2.51
CA LEU A 133 12.46 -9.91 1.58
C LEU A 133 12.29 -11.30 2.19
N GLY A 134 11.04 -11.69 2.43
CA GLY A 134 10.71 -13.01 2.99
C GLY A 134 11.00 -13.16 4.49
N ARG A 135 11.32 -12.10 5.23
CA ARG A 135 11.79 -12.15 6.62
C ARG A 135 10.79 -12.85 7.56
N ASN A 136 9.49 -12.60 7.43
CA ASN A 136 8.48 -13.07 8.39
C ASN A 136 7.52 -14.12 7.81
N ARG A 137 7.58 -14.36 6.52
CA ARG A 137 6.84 -15.44 5.84
C ARG A 137 7.41 -15.72 4.47
N THR A 138 7.09 -16.87 3.91
CA THR A 138 7.41 -17.21 2.52
C THR A 138 6.74 -16.23 1.56
N ILE A 139 7.52 -15.66 0.63
CA ILE A 139 7.08 -14.76 -0.42
C ILE A 139 7.15 -15.49 -1.77
N ASN A 140 6.09 -15.37 -2.56
CA ASN A 140 6.00 -16.04 -3.87
C ASN A 140 6.84 -15.34 -4.94
N LEU A 141 6.99 -14.01 -4.85
CA LEU A 141 7.88 -13.24 -5.73
C LEU A 141 8.55 -12.13 -4.92
N SER A 142 9.87 -12.21 -4.79
CA SER A 142 10.69 -11.19 -4.13
C SER A 142 11.39 -10.33 -5.18
N ILE A 143 11.27 -9.01 -5.04
CA ILE A 143 11.85 -8.02 -5.96
C ILE A 143 12.70 -7.06 -5.13
N ASN A 144 14.03 -7.20 -5.25
CA ASN A 144 14.96 -6.27 -4.61
C ASN A 144 15.16 -5.06 -5.53
N SER A 145 14.43 -3.98 -5.27
CA SER A 145 14.44 -2.77 -6.09
C SER A 145 13.93 -1.56 -5.33
N ASP A 146 14.26 -0.36 -5.84
CA ASP A 146 13.55 0.87 -5.48
C ASP A 146 12.07 0.76 -5.88
N ALA A 147 11.17 1.18 -5.00
CA ALA A 147 9.74 1.04 -5.22
C ALA A 147 9.24 1.78 -6.47
N THR A 148 9.73 3.00 -6.71
CA THR A 148 9.33 3.79 -7.90
C THR A 148 9.86 3.16 -9.18
N ASN A 149 11.10 2.69 -9.19
CA ASN A 149 11.69 2.05 -10.37
C ASN A 149 10.95 0.74 -10.71
N ALA A 150 10.68 -0.10 -9.71
CA ALA A 150 9.93 -1.34 -9.91
C ALA A 150 8.52 -1.06 -10.44
N LEU A 151 7.76 -0.18 -9.78
CA LEU A 151 6.40 0.17 -10.19
C LEU A 151 6.36 0.81 -11.57
N SER A 152 7.34 1.65 -11.94
CA SER A 152 7.41 2.27 -13.26
C SER A 152 7.62 1.23 -14.36
N SER A 153 8.52 0.28 -14.16
CA SER A 153 8.74 -0.83 -15.10
C SER A 153 7.50 -1.70 -15.24
N ILE A 154 6.83 -2.01 -14.12
CA ILE A 154 5.58 -2.76 -14.11
C ILE A 154 4.47 -2.00 -14.85
N TYR A 155 4.28 -0.70 -14.57
CA TYR A 155 3.28 0.13 -15.22
C TYR A 155 3.48 0.21 -16.73
N THR A 156 4.72 0.44 -17.17
CA THR A 156 5.09 0.45 -18.60
C THR A 156 4.68 -0.87 -19.27
N LYS A 157 5.05 -1.98 -18.66
CA LYS A 157 4.76 -3.30 -19.22
C LYS A 157 3.26 -3.65 -19.22
N LEU A 158 2.52 -3.27 -18.16
CA LEU A 158 1.06 -3.41 -18.12
C LEU A 158 0.39 -2.62 -19.25
N SER A 159 0.89 -1.41 -19.52
CA SER A 159 0.39 -0.54 -20.60
C SER A 159 0.71 -1.12 -21.98
N GLU A 160 1.93 -1.58 -22.22
CA GLU A 160 2.35 -2.22 -23.50
C GLU A 160 1.52 -3.47 -23.80
N ARG A 161 1.24 -4.30 -22.79
CA ARG A 161 0.42 -5.52 -22.96
C ARG A 161 -1.07 -5.25 -23.00
N LYS A 162 -1.50 -4.01 -22.89
CA LYS A 162 -2.92 -3.63 -22.81
C LYS A 162 -3.64 -4.46 -21.74
N PHE A 163 -3.01 -4.60 -20.56
CA PHE A 163 -3.60 -5.36 -19.47
C PHE A 163 -5.03 -4.87 -19.20
N PRO A 164 -6.02 -5.77 -19.04
CA PRO A 164 -7.41 -5.38 -18.95
C PRO A 164 -7.66 -4.45 -17.76
N LYS A 165 -8.32 -3.32 -18.04
CA LYS A 165 -8.78 -2.37 -17.03
C LYS A 165 -10.02 -2.91 -16.34
N LYS A 166 -10.23 -2.52 -15.09
CA LYS A 166 -11.43 -2.89 -14.31
C LYS A 166 -11.63 -4.41 -14.13
N THR A 167 -10.52 -5.15 -14.12
CA THR A 167 -10.54 -6.60 -13.88
C THR A 167 -11.08 -6.96 -12.49
N TYR A 168 -11.06 -6.00 -11.55
CA TYR A 168 -11.32 -6.25 -10.12
C TYR A 168 -12.52 -5.47 -9.56
N ASP A 169 -13.42 -5.01 -10.42
CA ASP A 169 -14.57 -4.16 -10.04
C ASP A 169 -15.44 -4.79 -8.95
N ASP A 170 -15.77 -6.08 -9.05
CA ASP A 170 -16.59 -6.78 -8.04
C ASP A 170 -15.88 -6.83 -6.67
N TRP A 171 -14.58 -7.07 -6.69
CA TRP A 171 -13.77 -7.08 -5.47
C TRP A 171 -13.79 -5.71 -4.78
N VAL A 172 -13.59 -4.65 -5.54
CA VAL A 172 -13.60 -3.27 -5.04
C VAL A 172 -14.99 -2.87 -4.56
N ALA A 173 -16.04 -3.16 -5.33
CA ALA A 173 -17.42 -2.83 -4.97
C ALA A 173 -17.87 -3.51 -3.65
N ASN A 174 -17.57 -4.81 -3.48
CA ASN A 174 -17.89 -5.54 -2.27
C ASN A 174 -17.13 -4.98 -1.06
N SER A 175 -15.85 -4.64 -1.23
CA SER A 175 -15.03 -4.07 -0.16
C SER A 175 -15.50 -2.68 0.26
N LEU A 176 -15.99 -1.87 -0.69
CA LEU A 176 -16.59 -0.57 -0.37
C LEU A 176 -17.89 -0.71 0.41
N LYS A 177 -18.72 -1.69 0.07
CA LYS A 177 -19.95 -1.98 0.83
C LYS A 177 -19.62 -2.33 2.27
N ASP A 178 -18.60 -3.14 2.51
CA ASP A 178 -18.14 -3.49 3.85
C ASP A 178 -17.62 -2.27 4.61
N LYS A 179 -16.91 -1.35 3.95
CA LYS A 179 -16.50 -0.06 4.52
C LYS A 179 -17.70 0.76 4.98
N LEU A 180 -18.69 0.92 4.13
CA LEU A 180 -19.88 1.71 4.45
C LEU A 180 -20.64 1.11 5.63
N ASN A 181 -20.83 -0.21 5.65
CA ASN A 181 -21.47 -0.93 6.75
C ASN A 181 -20.70 -0.74 8.08
N TYR A 182 -19.36 -0.77 8.02
CA TYR A 182 -18.52 -0.56 9.20
C TYR A 182 -18.65 0.88 9.73
N ILE A 183 -18.60 1.87 8.85
CA ILE A 183 -18.74 3.29 9.20
C ILE A 183 -20.13 3.55 9.81
N GLU A 184 -21.18 2.99 9.21
CA GLU A 184 -22.54 3.12 9.71
C GLU A 184 -22.71 2.50 11.11
N LYS A 185 -22.13 1.32 11.32
CA LYS A 185 -22.14 0.63 12.63
C LYS A 185 -21.45 1.47 13.72
N ILE A 186 -20.31 2.09 13.40
CA ILE A 186 -19.61 2.98 14.34
C ILE A 186 -20.43 4.24 14.62
N GLY A 187 -21.06 4.81 13.59
CA GLY A 187 -21.88 6.02 13.72
C GLY A 187 -23.13 5.86 14.59
N LYS A 188 -23.65 4.64 14.71
CA LYS A 188 -24.87 4.31 15.48
C LYS A 188 -24.61 3.97 16.95
N SER A 189 -23.36 4.00 17.44
CA SER A 189 -23.04 3.70 18.84
C SER A 189 -23.46 4.87 19.75
N ASN A 190 -24.56 4.71 20.47
CA ASN A 190 -25.14 5.76 21.34
C ASN A 190 -24.60 5.73 22.79
N ARG A 191 -23.78 4.77 23.17
CA ARG A 191 -23.36 4.58 24.57
C ARG A 191 -22.02 5.19 24.93
N ILE A 192 -21.10 5.30 23.99
CA ILE A 192 -19.77 5.88 24.20
C ILE A 192 -19.39 6.64 22.93
N ILE A 193 -18.88 7.86 23.06
CA ILE A 193 -18.37 8.61 21.92
C ILE A 193 -17.18 7.84 21.34
N HIS A 194 -17.36 7.30 20.15
CA HIS A 194 -16.30 6.56 19.48
C HIS A 194 -15.21 7.52 18.94
N PRO A 195 -13.90 7.25 19.08
CA PRO A 195 -12.84 8.13 18.59
C PRO A 195 -13.02 8.57 17.14
N TYR A 196 -13.57 7.71 16.28
CA TYR A 196 -13.91 8.05 14.89
C TYR A 196 -14.92 9.21 14.79
N GLN A 197 -15.92 9.28 15.68
CA GLN A 197 -16.91 10.37 15.69
C GLN A 197 -16.26 11.70 16.09
N ILE A 198 -15.32 11.65 17.05
CA ILE A 198 -14.54 12.83 17.45
C ILE A 198 -13.70 13.31 16.28
N ALA A 199 -12.92 12.41 15.66
CA ALA A 199 -12.07 12.74 14.51
C ALA A 199 -12.88 13.33 13.35
N ARG A 200 -14.02 12.74 13.01
CA ARG A 200 -14.91 13.24 11.95
C ARG A 200 -15.46 14.63 12.24
N ASN A 201 -15.89 14.88 13.48
CA ASN A 201 -16.39 16.19 13.87
C ASN A 201 -15.29 17.25 13.89
N LEU A 202 -14.09 16.89 14.34
CA LEU A 202 -12.93 17.78 14.31
C LEU A 202 -12.58 18.21 12.88
N VAL A 203 -12.53 17.26 11.94
CA VAL A 203 -12.23 17.57 10.52
C VAL A 203 -13.23 18.59 9.96
N ASN A 204 -14.52 18.50 10.33
CA ASN A 204 -15.55 19.44 9.87
C ASN A 204 -15.47 20.84 10.53
N LEU A 205 -14.78 20.95 11.65
CA LEU A 205 -14.63 22.20 12.43
C LEU A 205 -13.29 22.90 12.19
N LEU A 206 -12.31 22.18 11.69
CA LEU A 206 -10.98 22.71 11.44
C LEU A 206 -10.92 23.41 10.07
N PRO A 207 -10.14 24.50 9.94
CA PRO A 207 -9.87 25.11 8.65
C PRO A 207 -9.09 24.15 7.72
N ASP A 208 -9.21 24.36 6.40
CA ASP A 208 -8.64 23.47 5.38
C ASP A 208 -7.10 23.34 5.45
N ASP A 209 -6.41 24.30 6.03
CA ASP A 209 -4.97 24.33 6.23
C ASP A 209 -4.51 23.85 7.62
N ALA A 210 -5.43 23.33 8.43
CA ALA A 210 -5.10 22.82 9.75
C ALA A 210 -4.22 21.58 9.71
N LEU A 211 -3.16 21.57 10.52
CA LEU A 211 -2.33 20.39 10.77
C LEU A 211 -2.79 19.71 12.07
N TYR A 212 -3.26 18.48 11.93
CA TYR A 212 -3.59 17.64 13.08
C TYR A 212 -2.40 16.70 13.38
N VAL A 213 -1.89 16.79 14.59
CA VAL A 213 -0.84 15.91 15.12
C VAL A 213 -1.45 15.10 16.26
N GLY A 214 -1.50 13.79 16.11
CA GLY A 214 -2.05 12.88 17.09
C GLY A 214 -1.18 11.62 17.24
N ASP A 215 -1.30 10.96 18.39
CA ASP A 215 -0.70 9.64 18.67
C ASP A 215 -1.78 8.55 18.63
#